data_a55d6ca36ba77f2ea1731bfd0eaaa7a3
#
_entry.id   a55d6ca36ba77f2ea1731bfd0eaaa7a3
#
_cell.length_a   1.000
_cell.length_b   1.000
_cell.length_c   1.000
_cell.angle_alpha   90.00
_cell.angle_beta   90.00
_cell.angle_gamma   90.00
#
_symmetry.space_group_name_H-M   'P 1'
#
loop_
_entity.id
_entity.type
_entity.pdbx_description
1 polymer ?
#
loop_
_entity_poly.entity_id
_entity_poly.type
_entity_poly.pdbx_seq_one_letter_code
_entity_poly.pdbx_strand_id
1 'polypeptide(L)'
;MKRRKDYSKFKEILEKYQIKKFYHFTDRSNIESIIKNGGLYSWGDCLKRGIYVAHPGGSELSHELDSQQNLAQYARISICKRHPMMYYAMNEGRIVNPVILEIDTDILFLDGNVFSDKNAVRADANKGTSFSYFESIHFQTALRNTQFDVDEDEKDYYQAEILVKNYIPLHYIINISNFVEQDIHSTVPRVKVPYSAPITEDNPAVIFFILNQSYPTDNKIVYKGKEETVSQAISDIVNQQLHSLITQNTEDNNLHNRYQISVIGYGDYVYSCFNGNLRYKNFVELEELKGNPLSIKKTIKEKKTRHGIIQIERDEPVWITPKSDGNAYLHKALNRVKNLAEKWISLHPSSFPPIIIHISCFGYNGTEDYDIIQLANEIKSLYTQDGNTIFANLIFMQKTEEESVFFPESVMEMGRSVFGEMYYLMSSQLPLFYNQQIRDYRNEIDVESFHTALAFNIKISDIPALLQTLVQRAK
;
A
#
# COMPACT_ATOMS: atom_id res chain seq x y z
N MET A 1 9.33 -18.80 34.38
CA MET A 1 10.65 -18.56 33.78
C MET A 1 11.57 -17.95 34.82
N LYS A 2 12.88 -18.26 34.77
CA LYS A 2 13.85 -17.77 35.76
C LYS A 2 14.35 -16.37 35.36
N ARG A 3 14.53 -15.47 36.33
CA ARG A 3 15.08 -14.12 36.09
C ARG A 3 16.59 -14.17 35.99
N ARG A 4 17.15 -13.40 35.01
CA ARG A 4 18.60 -13.23 34.82
C ARG A 4 19.24 -12.54 36.03
N LYS A 5 20.48 -12.91 36.34
CA LYS A 5 21.23 -12.27 37.41
C LYS A 5 21.76 -10.88 37.03
N ASP A 6 22.03 -10.66 35.75
CA ASP A 6 22.62 -9.45 35.16
C ASP A 6 21.57 -8.46 34.64
N TYR A 7 20.31 -8.56 35.08
CA TYR A 7 19.18 -7.76 34.59
C TYR A 7 19.37 -6.24 34.72
N SER A 8 20.17 -5.77 35.70
CA SER A 8 20.45 -4.36 35.92
C SER A 8 21.14 -3.71 34.71
N LYS A 9 22.04 -4.44 34.04
CA LYS A 9 22.73 -3.95 32.84
C LYS A 9 21.77 -3.70 31.67
N PHE A 10 20.77 -4.57 31.52
CA PHE A 10 19.72 -4.37 30.49
C PHE A 10 18.89 -3.14 30.80
N LYS A 11 18.58 -2.91 32.07
CA LYS A 11 17.81 -1.74 32.51
C LYS A 11 18.54 -0.43 32.17
N GLU A 12 19.85 -0.37 32.36
CA GLU A 12 20.68 0.78 31.97
C GLU A 12 20.56 1.11 30.47
N ILE A 13 20.58 0.10 29.61
CA ILE A 13 20.41 0.27 28.15
C ILE A 13 18.97 0.75 27.84
N LEU A 14 17.95 0.16 28.45
CA LEU A 14 16.56 0.59 28.27
C LEU A 14 16.36 2.06 28.67
N GLU A 15 16.94 2.49 29.78
CA GLU A 15 16.89 3.87 30.26
C GLU A 15 17.67 4.81 29.33
N LYS A 16 18.89 4.42 28.90
CA LYS A 16 19.74 5.19 28.01
C LYS A 16 19.06 5.53 26.69
N TYR A 17 18.36 4.54 26.09
CA TYR A 17 17.69 4.69 24.81
C TYR A 17 16.19 4.95 24.93
N GLN A 18 15.67 5.13 26.15
CA GLN A 18 14.25 5.39 26.46
C GLN A 18 13.30 4.32 25.88
N ILE A 19 13.74 3.07 25.85
CA ILE A 19 12.94 1.96 25.34
C ILE A 19 11.90 1.57 26.39
N LYS A 20 10.62 1.71 26.04
CA LYS A 20 9.49 1.45 26.93
C LYS A 20 8.75 0.17 26.61
N LYS A 21 8.91 -0.37 25.41
CA LYS A 21 8.22 -1.57 24.93
C LYS A 21 8.93 -2.14 23.70
N PHE A 22 8.65 -3.40 23.43
CA PHE A 22 9.00 -4.11 22.21
C PHE A 22 7.73 -4.45 21.44
N TYR A 23 7.88 -5.03 20.25
CA TYR A 23 6.77 -5.22 19.34
C TYR A 23 6.77 -6.61 18.74
N HIS A 24 5.57 -7.15 18.50
CA HIS A 24 5.36 -8.34 17.71
C HIS A 24 4.17 -8.10 16.78
N PHE A 25 4.34 -8.34 15.49
CA PHE A 25 3.25 -8.26 14.52
C PHE A 25 2.62 -9.64 14.31
N THR A 26 1.30 -9.67 14.19
CA THR A 26 0.54 -10.89 13.89
C THR A 26 -0.74 -10.56 13.15
N ASP A 27 -1.48 -11.56 12.69
CA ASP A 27 -2.83 -11.34 12.19
C ASP A 27 -3.82 -11.27 13.37
N ARG A 28 -4.84 -10.42 13.23
CA ARG A 28 -5.90 -10.28 14.25
C ARG A 28 -6.59 -11.60 14.58
N SER A 29 -6.79 -12.47 13.59
CA SER A 29 -7.41 -13.78 13.78
C SER A 29 -6.63 -14.71 14.72
N ASN A 30 -5.35 -14.42 14.99
CA ASN A 30 -4.54 -15.17 15.93
C ASN A 30 -4.76 -14.74 17.39
N ILE A 31 -5.38 -13.58 17.64
CA ILE A 31 -5.52 -12.98 18.99
C ILE A 31 -6.31 -13.90 19.94
N GLU A 32 -7.41 -14.48 19.47
CA GLU A 32 -8.20 -15.40 20.28
C GLU A 32 -7.37 -16.61 20.72
N SER A 33 -6.58 -17.19 19.81
CA SER A 33 -5.68 -18.30 20.10
C SER A 33 -4.60 -17.91 21.11
N ILE A 34 -4.01 -16.70 20.98
CA ILE A 34 -3.01 -16.17 21.92
C ILE A 34 -3.59 -16.04 23.32
N ILE A 35 -4.82 -15.49 23.46
CA ILE A 35 -5.50 -15.33 24.74
C ILE A 35 -5.85 -16.68 25.35
N LYS A 36 -6.48 -17.57 24.56
CA LYS A 36 -6.91 -18.91 25.00
C LYS A 36 -5.75 -19.76 25.52
N ASN A 37 -4.57 -19.63 24.92
CA ASN A 37 -3.39 -20.38 25.31
C ASN A 37 -2.53 -19.68 26.37
N GLY A 38 -2.94 -18.49 26.85
CA GLY A 38 -2.24 -17.76 27.90
C GLY A 38 -0.94 -17.08 27.47
N GLY A 39 -0.73 -16.86 26.15
CA GLY A 39 0.42 -16.16 25.61
C GLY A 39 0.73 -16.45 24.15
N LEU A 40 1.74 -15.77 23.64
CA LEU A 40 2.25 -15.91 22.28
C LEU A 40 3.35 -16.98 22.25
N TYR A 41 3.06 -18.12 21.69
CA TYR A 41 3.99 -19.26 21.59
C TYR A 41 4.90 -19.16 20.37
N SER A 42 6.11 -19.71 20.52
CA SER A 42 7.01 -19.95 19.38
C SER A 42 6.36 -20.89 18.36
N TRP A 43 6.78 -20.82 17.10
CA TRP A 43 6.25 -21.71 16.07
C TRP A 43 6.45 -23.20 16.43
N GLY A 44 7.64 -23.55 16.91
CA GLY A 44 7.92 -24.94 17.31
C GLY A 44 7.08 -25.40 18.49
N ASP A 45 6.74 -24.54 19.45
CA ASP A 45 5.85 -24.90 20.55
C ASP A 45 4.37 -24.93 20.13
N CYS A 46 3.95 -24.08 19.18
CA CYS A 46 2.62 -24.20 18.55
C CYS A 46 2.43 -25.59 17.93
N LEU A 47 3.38 -26.06 17.14
CA LEU A 47 3.33 -27.38 16.52
C LEU A 47 3.30 -28.51 17.55
N LYS A 48 4.19 -28.45 18.56
CA LYS A 48 4.26 -29.47 19.63
C LYS A 48 3.00 -29.57 20.48
N ARG A 49 2.31 -28.45 20.67
CA ARG A 49 1.12 -28.34 21.54
C ARG A 49 -0.19 -28.43 20.76
N GLY A 50 -0.15 -28.50 19.42
CA GLY A 50 -1.35 -28.45 18.57
C GLY A 50 -2.08 -27.11 18.66
N ILE A 51 -1.35 -26.01 18.91
CA ILE A 51 -1.93 -24.66 18.92
C ILE A 51 -2.15 -24.22 17.48
N TYR A 52 -3.40 -23.95 17.14
CA TYR A 52 -3.77 -23.48 15.82
C TYR A 52 -3.40 -22.00 15.64
N VAL A 53 -2.69 -21.68 14.56
CA VAL A 53 -2.36 -20.35 14.11
C VAL A 53 -3.05 -20.13 12.77
N ALA A 54 -4.09 -19.28 12.75
CA ALA A 54 -4.93 -19.07 11.57
C ALA A 54 -4.14 -18.46 10.40
N HIS A 55 -3.31 -17.46 10.71
CA HIS A 55 -2.47 -16.75 9.74
C HIS A 55 -1.03 -16.63 10.27
N PRO A 56 -0.14 -17.60 9.93
CA PRO A 56 1.27 -17.52 10.34
C PRO A 56 1.98 -16.36 9.63
N GLY A 57 2.70 -15.54 10.38
CA GLY A 57 3.49 -14.43 9.83
C GLY A 57 4.75 -14.91 9.10
N GLY A 58 5.34 -16.06 9.49
CA GLY A 58 6.48 -16.66 8.82
C GLY A 58 6.08 -17.41 7.53
N SER A 59 6.92 -17.35 6.50
CA SER A 59 6.81 -18.22 5.32
C SER A 59 7.35 -19.63 5.59
N GLU A 60 7.06 -20.61 4.72
CA GLU A 60 7.62 -21.96 4.82
C GLU A 60 9.15 -21.91 4.86
N LEU A 61 9.77 -21.13 3.98
CA LEU A 61 11.22 -20.92 3.96
C LEU A 61 11.74 -20.35 5.29
N SER A 62 11.02 -19.39 5.89
CA SER A 62 11.39 -18.83 7.20
C SER A 62 11.35 -19.90 8.29
N HIS A 63 10.34 -20.76 8.29
CA HIS A 63 10.22 -21.87 9.25
C HIS A 63 11.29 -22.95 9.06
N GLU A 64 11.69 -23.23 7.81
CA GLU A 64 12.80 -24.12 7.51
C GLU A 64 14.13 -23.57 8.03
N LEU A 65 14.42 -22.30 7.76
CA LEU A 65 15.62 -21.62 8.25
C LEU A 65 15.66 -21.58 9.78
N ASP A 66 14.53 -21.29 10.42
CA ASP A 66 14.40 -21.33 11.88
C ASP A 66 14.71 -22.72 12.44
N SER A 67 14.24 -23.76 11.78
CA SER A 67 14.49 -25.15 12.18
C SER A 67 15.95 -25.52 12.02
N GLN A 68 16.58 -25.16 10.91
CA GLN A 68 18.00 -25.41 10.64
C GLN A 68 18.92 -24.70 11.64
N GLN A 69 18.55 -23.52 12.11
CA GLN A 69 19.33 -22.71 13.05
C GLN A 69 18.92 -22.91 14.52
N ASN A 70 18.04 -23.87 14.82
CA ASN A 70 17.47 -24.10 16.15
C ASN A 70 16.74 -22.87 16.75
N LEU A 71 16.13 -22.05 15.92
CA LEU A 71 15.39 -20.85 16.33
C LEU A 71 13.87 -21.06 16.44
N ALA A 72 13.34 -22.18 15.94
CA ALA A 72 11.91 -22.48 15.95
C ALA A 72 11.29 -22.53 17.37
N GLN A 73 12.10 -22.67 18.41
CA GLN A 73 11.68 -22.67 19.82
C GLN A 73 11.59 -21.27 20.44
N TYR A 74 11.73 -20.20 19.67
CA TYR A 74 11.70 -18.83 20.15
C TYR A 74 10.54 -18.06 19.54
N ALA A 75 9.78 -17.34 20.39
CA ALA A 75 8.87 -16.29 19.94
C ALA A 75 9.67 -15.01 19.66
N ARG A 76 9.43 -14.37 18.52
CA ARG A 76 10.21 -13.23 18.06
C ARG A 76 9.54 -11.92 18.43
N ILE A 77 10.30 -10.96 18.93
CA ILE A 77 9.90 -9.57 19.11
C ILE A 77 10.96 -8.65 18.52
N SER A 78 10.54 -7.50 18.03
CA SER A 78 11.40 -6.49 17.44
C SER A 78 11.52 -5.26 18.34
N ILE A 79 12.62 -4.54 18.18
CA ILE A 79 12.82 -3.22 18.78
C ILE A 79 12.05 -2.18 17.98
N CYS A 80 12.11 -2.26 16.65
CA CYS A 80 11.32 -1.41 15.77
C CYS A 80 9.84 -1.80 15.86
N LYS A 81 8.96 -0.81 15.98
CA LYS A 81 7.51 -1.02 15.94
C LYS A 81 7.05 -1.55 14.59
N ARG A 82 7.78 -1.26 13.55
CA ARG A 82 7.38 -1.36 12.14
C ARG A 82 8.32 -2.28 11.39
N HIS A 83 8.26 -3.55 11.79
CA HIS A 83 9.15 -4.54 11.23
C HIS A 83 8.86 -4.77 9.73
N PRO A 84 9.85 -4.68 8.82
CA PRO A 84 9.66 -4.85 7.38
C PRO A 84 8.95 -6.15 7.01
N MET A 85 9.28 -7.24 7.70
CA MET A 85 8.68 -8.56 7.44
C MET A 85 7.14 -8.60 7.65
N MET A 86 6.56 -7.66 8.41
CA MET A 86 5.10 -7.54 8.50
C MET A 86 4.50 -7.20 7.14
N TYR A 87 5.11 -6.25 6.43
CA TYR A 87 4.64 -5.81 5.13
C TYR A 87 4.82 -6.88 4.06
N TYR A 88 5.93 -7.61 4.10
CA TYR A 88 6.13 -8.78 3.22
C TYR A 88 5.04 -9.83 3.46
N ALA A 89 4.75 -10.16 4.72
CA ALA A 89 3.71 -11.12 5.08
C ALA A 89 2.30 -10.65 4.64
N MET A 90 2.04 -9.33 4.70
CA MET A 90 0.79 -8.75 4.20
C MET A 90 0.69 -8.84 2.67
N ASN A 91 1.75 -8.50 1.96
CA ASN A 91 1.79 -8.54 0.50
C ASN A 91 1.65 -9.97 -0.05
N GLU A 92 2.20 -10.96 0.66
CA GLU A 92 2.03 -12.37 0.33
C GLU A 92 0.67 -12.95 0.79
N GLY A 93 -0.19 -12.14 1.39
CA GLY A 93 -1.51 -12.55 1.88
C GLY A 93 -1.48 -13.47 3.10
N ARG A 94 -0.32 -13.68 3.73
CA ARG A 94 -0.15 -14.46 4.96
C ARG A 94 -0.76 -13.76 6.16
N ILE A 95 -0.64 -12.43 6.22
CA ILE A 95 -1.30 -11.57 7.20
C ILE A 95 -2.30 -10.71 6.44
N VAL A 96 -3.56 -10.82 6.82
CA VAL A 96 -4.69 -10.13 6.17
C VAL A 96 -5.14 -8.92 6.99
N ASN A 97 -5.15 -9.06 8.31
CA ASN A 97 -5.55 -8.02 9.24
C ASN A 97 -4.45 -7.82 10.30
N PRO A 98 -3.40 -7.03 9.98
CA PRO A 98 -2.24 -6.89 10.84
C PRO A 98 -2.57 -6.19 12.14
N VAL A 99 -2.05 -6.70 13.24
CA VAL A 99 -2.03 -6.06 14.54
C VAL A 99 -0.63 -6.10 15.12
N ILE A 100 -0.27 -5.06 15.88
CA ILE A 100 1.01 -4.98 16.57
C ILE A 100 0.76 -5.14 18.06
N LEU A 101 1.28 -6.22 18.62
CA LEU A 101 1.31 -6.46 20.06
C LEU A 101 2.46 -5.67 20.67
N GLU A 102 2.16 -4.95 21.74
CA GLU A 102 3.15 -4.23 22.53
C GLU A 102 3.58 -5.09 23.71
N ILE A 103 4.87 -5.34 23.82
CA ILE A 103 5.45 -6.26 24.79
C ILE A 103 6.24 -5.49 25.84
N ASP A 104 5.99 -5.80 27.11
CA ASP A 104 6.67 -5.21 28.26
C ASP A 104 8.18 -5.50 28.20
N THR A 105 8.98 -4.48 28.50
CA THR A 105 10.44 -4.60 28.52
C THR A 105 10.97 -5.57 29.58
N ASP A 106 10.22 -5.86 30.63
CA ASP A 106 10.58 -6.82 31.67
C ASP A 106 10.76 -8.25 31.11
N ILE A 107 10.27 -8.53 29.89
CA ILE A 107 10.52 -9.78 29.18
C ILE A 107 12.03 -10.05 28.98
N LEU A 108 12.88 -9.00 28.87
CA LEU A 108 14.33 -9.11 28.77
C LEU A 108 14.98 -9.75 29.99
N PHE A 109 14.33 -9.59 31.16
CA PHE A 109 14.90 -10.08 32.41
C PHE A 109 14.69 -11.60 32.61
N LEU A 110 14.03 -12.25 31.66
CA LEU A 110 13.89 -13.69 31.66
C LEU A 110 15.15 -14.37 31.08
N ASP A 111 15.53 -15.48 31.70
CA ASP A 111 16.69 -16.26 31.27
C ASP A 111 16.42 -17.07 30.00
N GLY A 112 17.44 -17.22 29.15
CA GLY A 112 17.37 -18.00 27.92
C GLY A 112 16.93 -17.24 26.66
N ASN A 113 16.71 -15.92 26.73
CA ASN A 113 16.49 -15.11 25.55
C ASN A 113 17.75 -14.98 24.70
N VAL A 114 17.56 -14.90 23.38
CA VAL A 114 18.61 -14.63 22.40
C VAL A 114 18.43 -13.22 21.85
N PHE A 115 19.52 -12.49 21.70
CA PHE A 115 19.56 -11.14 21.13
C PHE A 115 20.26 -11.20 19.78
N SER A 116 19.73 -10.53 18.78
CA SER A 116 20.28 -10.46 17.43
C SER A 116 20.35 -9.02 16.95
N ASP A 117 21.49 -8.62 16.41
CA ASP A 117 21.69 -7.27 15.87
C ASP A 117 20.96 -7.03 14.54
N LYS A 118 20.47 -8.10 13.90
CA LYS A 118 19.74 -8.11 12.64
C LYS A 118 18.62 -9.13 12.71
N ASN A 119 17.91 -9.36 11.59
CA ASN A 119 17.01 -10.51 11.50
C ASN A 119 17.78 -11.81 11.78
N ALA A 120 17.34 -12.58 12.76
CA ALA A 120 18.11 -13.68 13.33
C ALA A 120 18.36 -14.86 12.37
N VAL A 121 17.62 -15.00 11.27
CA VAL A 121 17.88 -16.04 10.25
C VAL A 121 19.02 -15.72 9.31
N ARG A 122 19.48 -14.47 9.28
CA ARG A 122 20.59 -14.06 8.41
C ARG A 122 21.90 -14.76 8.83
N ALA A 123 22.68 -15.15 7.86
CA ALA A 123 23.96 -15.81 8.10
C ALA A 123 25.00 -14.88 8.77
N ASP A 124 24.89 -13.56 8.52
CA ASP A 124 25.78 -12.53 9.05
C ASP A 124 25.25 -11.87 10.34
N ALA A 125 24.13 -12.36 10.92
CA ALA A 125 23.61 -11.84 12.18
C ALA A 125 24.48 -12.23 13.37
N ASN A 126 24.90 -11.23 14.17
CA ASN A 126 25.59 -11.44 15.43
C ASN A 126 24.57 -11.68 16.53
N LYS A 127 24.46 -12.94 17.01
CA LYS A 127 23.40 -13.35 17.95
C LYS A 127 23.88 -14.27 19.06
N GLY A 128 23.29 -14.12 20.24
CA GLY A 128 23.57 -14.97 21.39
C GLY A 128 22.82 -14.57 22.64
N THR A 129 23.08 -15.24 23.78
CA THR A 129 22.30 -15.10 25.00
C THR A 129 22.91 -14.15 26.03
N SER A 130 24.18 -13.75 25.89
CA SER A 130 24.85 -12.87 26.85
C SER A 130 24.46 -11.41 26.67
N PHE A 131 24.66 -10.62 27.71
CA PHE A 131 24.43 -9.16 27.66
C PHE A 131 25.20 -8.48 26.53
N SER A 132 26.41 -8.95 26.20
CA SER A 132 27.23 -8.36 25.12
C SER A 132 26.54 -8.37 23.75
N TYR A 133 25.70 -9.39 23.46
CA TYR A 133 24.92 -9.41 22.21
C TYR A 133 23.79 -8.37 22.24
N PHE A 134 23.15 -8.15 23.38
CA PHE A 134 22.15 -7.08 23.53
C PHE A 134 22.79 -5.71 23.43
N GLU A 135 23.94 -5.50 24.07
CA GLU A 135 24.68 -4.25 24.05
C GLU A 135 25.20 -3.90 22.64
N SER A 136 25.48 -4.91 21.80
CA SER A 136 25.97 -4.71 20.42
C SER A 136 24.86 -4.34 19.42
N ILE A 137 23.59 -4.32 19.82
CA ILE A 137 22.50 -3.90 18.97
C ILE A 137 22.63 -2.42 18.60
N HIS A 138 22.42 -2.08 17.34
CA HIS A 138 22.40 -0.72 16.83
C HIS A 138 21.08 -0.01 17.19
N PHE A 139 20.91 0.33 18.49
CA PHE A 139 19.66 0.90 18.99
C PHE A 139 19.25 2.20 18.30
N GLN A 140 20.19 3.06 17.91
CA GLN A 140 19.85 4.29 17.20
C GLN A 140 19.19 4.01 15.86
N THR A 141 19.60 2.96 15.18
CA THR A 141 19.03 2.48 13.93
C THR A 141 17.72 1.73 14.17
N ALA A 142 17.71 0.77 15.11
CA ALA A 142 16.53 -0.05 15.39
C ALA A 142 15.34 0.75 15.98
N LEU A 143 15.59 1.92 16.56
CA LEU A 143 14.56 2.82 17.13
C LEU A 143 14.06 3.89 16.14
N ARG A 144 14.56 3.92 14.91
CA ARG A 144 14.01 4.80 13.87
C ARG A 144 12.53 4.49 13.62
N ASN A 145 11.79 5.48 13.19
CA ASN A 145 10.36 5.31 12.94
C ASN A 145 10.09 4.30 11.83
N THR A 146 10.91 4.32 10.78
CA THR A 146 10.79 3.40 9.64
C THR A 146 12.17 2.96 9.14
N GLN A 147 12.22 1.87 8.38
CA GLN A 147 13.44 1.47 7.67
C GLN A 147 13.89 2.49 6.61
N PHE A 148 13.00 3.39 6.18
CA PHE A 148 13.27 4.42 5.19
C PHE A 148 14.04 5.62 5.76
N ASP A 149 14.05 5.76 7.09
CA ASP A 149 14.86 6.76 7.82
C ASP A 149 16.29 6.27 8.11
N VAL A 150 16.66 5.11 7.57
CA VAL A 150 17.92 4.42 7.82
C VAL A 150 18.76 4.38 6.56
N ASP A 151 20.04 4.67 6.67
CA ASP A 151 21.00 4.57 5.57
C ASP A 151 21.06 3.13 5.03
N GLU A 152 21.31 2.98 3.72
CA GLU A 152 21.21 1.70 3.03
C GLU A 152 22.09 0.59 3.64
N ASP A 153 23.28 0.94 4.09
CA ASP A 153 24.24 0.03 4.73
C ASP A 153 23.86 -0.36 6.17
N GLU A 154 22.94 0.39 6.80
CA GLU A 154 22.45 0.12 8.14
C GLU A 154 21.04 -0.53 8.19
N LYS A 155 20.34 -0.66 7.07
CA LYS A 155 18.97 -1.20 7.01
C LYS A 155 18.80 -2.57 7.66
N ASP A 156 19.80 -3.42 7.59
CA ASP A 156 19.75 -4.73 8.22
C ASP A 156 19.66 -4.65 9.74
N TYR A 157 20.32 -3.65 10.36
CA TYR A 157 20.28 -3.42 11.80
C TYR A 157 18.95 -2.85 12.30
N TYR A 158 18.13 -2.27 11.41
CA TYR A 158 16.76 -1.88 11.73
C TYR A 158 15.90 -3.09 12.12
N GLN A 159 16.22 -4.28 11.62
CA GLN A 159 15.52 -5.53 11.88
C GLN A 159 16.07 -6.30 13.09
N ALA A 160 16.75 -5.64 14.02
CA ALA A 160 17.22 -6.27 15.25
C ALA A 160 16.08 -6.93 16.04
N GLU A 161 16.33 -8.16 16.48
CA GLU A 161 15.33 -9.02 17.13
C GLU A 161 15.74 -9.48 18.52
N ILE A 162 14.73 -9.68 19.35
CA ILE A 162 14.85 -10.39 20.61
C ILE A 162 14.00 -11.66 20.50
N LEU A 163 14.64 -12.79 20.73
CA LEU A 163 14.02 -14.10 20.63
C LEU A 163 13.73 -14.61 22.04
N VAL A 164 12.47 -14.70 22.40
CA VAL A 164 12.00 -15.12 23.72
C VAL A 164 11.79 -16.63 23.71
N LYS A 165 12.43 -17.32 24.63
CA LYS A 165 12.41 -18.79 24.69
C LYS A 165 11.00 -19.32 24.98
N ASN A 166 10.53 -20.23 24.15
CA ASN A 166 9.27 -20.96 24.19
C ASN A 166 8.03 -20.08 23.92
N TYR A 167 7.73 -19.10 24.76
CA TYR A 167 6.54 -18.26 24.61
C TYR A 167 6.64 -16.96 25.39
N ILE A 168 5.83 -15.98 25.02
CA ILE A 168 5.63 -14.72 25.72
C ILE A 168 4.32 -14.82 26.51
N PRO A 169 4.36 -14.88 27.85
CA PRO A 169 3.16 -14.95 28.68
C PRO A 169 2.25 -13.75 28.45
N LEU A 170 0.93 -13.95 28.55
CA LEU A 170 -0.09 -12.95 28.24
C LEU A 170 0.09 -11.64 29.03
N HIS A 171 0.56 -11.73 30.31
CA HIS A 171 0.77 -10.54 31.15
C HIS A 171 1.91 -9.62 30.69
N TYR A 172 2.79 -10.08 29.77
CA TYR A 172 3.78 -9.21 29.12
C TYR A 172 3.22 -8.54 27.84
N ILE A 173 2.02 -8.87 27.39
CA ILE A 173 1.39 -8.25 26.22
C ILE A 173 0.50 -7.10 26.70
N ILE A 174 1.06 -5.87 26.68
CA ILE A 174 0.48 -4.71 27.35
C ILE A 174 -0.87 -4.30 26.76
N ASN A 175 -1.01 -4.38 25.42
CA ASN A 175 -2.18 -3.88 24.72
C ASN A 175 -3.17 -4.97 24.28
N ILE A 176 -3.08 -6.17 24.87
CA ILE A 176 -3.94 -7.29 24.44
C ILE A 176 -5.44 -7.00 24.61
N SER A 177 -5.81 -6.27 25.66
CA SER A 177 -7.20 -5.87 25.93
C SER A 177 -7.82 -5.02 24.82
N ASN A 178 -7.01 -4.20 24.13
CA ASN A 178 -7.48 -3.36 23.02
C ASN A 178 -8.04 -4.18 21.85
N PHE A 179 -7.67 -5.44 21.77
CA PHE A 179 -8.11 -6.33 20.70
C PHE A 179 -9.32 -7.20 21.12
N VAL A 180 -9.63 -7.30 22.40
CA VAL A 180 -10.75 -8.07 22.93
C VAL A 180 -12.08 -7.33 22.77
N GLU A 181 -12.09 -6.02 22.97
CA GLU A 181 -13.30 -5.19 22.93
C GLU A 181 -13.82 -4.90 21.52
N GLN A 182 -12.99 -5.08 20.50
CA GLN A 182 -13.37 -4.80 19.09
C GLN A 182 -14.06 -5.98 18.38
N ASP A 183 -14.09 -7.18 18.97
CA ASP A 183 -14.63 -8.38 18.30
C ASP A 183 -16.16 -8.45 18.27
N ILE A 184 -16.88 -7.51 18.91
CA ILE A 184 -18.35 -7.50 18.91
C ILE A 184 -18.93 -7.03 17.56
N HIS A 185 -18.11 -6.44 16.66
CA HIS A 185 -18.60 -5.86 15.40
C HIS A 185 -17.87 -6.32 14.11
N SER A 186 -17.00 -7.31 14.12
CA SER A 186 -16.25 -7.70 12.91
C SER A 186 -16.16 -9.20 12.63
N THR A 187 -17.27 -9.92 12.73
CA THR A 187 -17.38 -11.29 12.22
C THR A 187 -18.07 -11.29 10.85
N VAL A 188 -17.37 -10.83 9.82
CA VAL A 188 -17.73 -11.18 8.44
C VAL A 188 -16.56 -11.96 7.85
N PRO A 189 -16.76 -13.24 7.47
CA PRO A 189 -15.72 -14.00 6.77
C PRO A 189 -15.37 -13.26 5.47
N ARG A 190 -14.08 -12.93 5.27
CA ARG A 190 -13.62 -12.48 3.96
C ARG A 190 -13.73 -13.65 3.00
N VAL A 191 -14.86 -13.74 2.32
CA VAL A 191 -15.02 -14.64 1.19
C VAL A 191 -14.06 -14.16 0.11
N LYS A 192 -13.20 -15.03 -0.42
CA LYS A 192 -12.49 -14.78 -1.68
C LYS A 192 -13.57 -14.64 -2.76
N VAL A 193 -14.00 -13.42 -3.01
CA VAL A 193 -15.03 -13.15 -3.99
C VAL A 193 -14.33 -12.76 -5.29
N PRO A 194 -14.83 -13.20 -6.44
CA PRO A 194 -14.07 -13.25 -7.68
C PRO A 194 -14.04 -11.95 -8.49
N TYR A 195 -14.23 -10.76 -7.92
CA TYR A 195 -14.27 -9.48 -8.66
C TYR A 195 -15.15 -9.62 -9.94
N SER A 196 -16.35 -10.16 -9.78
CA SER A 196 -17.22 -10.57 -10.87
C SER A 196 -18.51 -9.76 -10.99
N ALA A 197 -18.79 -8.85 -10.04
CA ALA A 197 -20.01 -8.04 -10.03
C ALA A 197 -20.14 -7.28 -11.36
N PRO A 198 -21.29 -7.37 -12.04
CA PRO A 198 -21.51 -6.63 -13.27
C PRO A 198 -21.56 -5.14 -12.98
N ILE A 199 -20.87 -4.35 -13.81
CA ILE A 199 -20.90 -2.89 -13.73
C ILE A 199 -22.07 -2.41 -14.62
N THR A 200 -23.14 -1.97 -13.99
CA THR A 200 -24.40 -1.53 -14.63
C THR A 200 -24.82 -0.17 -14.07
N GLU A 201 -25.91 0.40 -14.58
CA GLU A 201 -26.48 1.64 -14.03
C GLU A 201 -27.04 1.45 -12.61
N ASP A 202 -27.66 0.29 -12.35
CA ASP A 202 -28.20 -0.06 -11.03
C ASP A 202 -27.09 -0.50 -10.05
N ASN A 203 -25.94 -0.91 -10.57
CA ASN A 203 -24.81 -1.39 -9.79
C ASN A 203 -23.49 -0.75 -10.30
N PRO A 204 -23.33 0.57 -10.15
CA PRO A 204 -22.21 1.31 -10.71
C PRO A 204 -20.89 0.93 -10.03
N ALA A 205 -19.78 1.19 -10.71
CA ALA A 205 -18.46 1.19 -10.10
C ALA A 205 -18.00 2.62 -9.80
N VAL A 206 -17.05 2.79 -8.88
CA VAL A 206 -16.44 4.09 -8.59
C VAL A 206 -14.95 4.10 -8.92
N ILE A 207 -14.51 5.19 -9.55
CA ILE A 207 -13.10 5.43 -9.85
C ILE A 207 -12.67 6.72 -9.14
N PHE A 208 -11.63 6.60 -8.33
CA PHE A 208 -10.96 7.75 -7.72
C PHE A 208 -9.65 8.03 -8.44
N PHE A 209 -9.46 9.26 -8.85
CA PHE A 209 -8.15 9.78 -9.24
C PHE A 209 -7.62 10.66 -8.11
N ILE A 210 -6.40 10.36 -7.64
CA ILE A 210 -5.67 11.18 -6.66
C ILE A 210 -4.51 11.82 -7.40
N LEU A 211 -4.51 13.15 -7.49
CA LEU A 211 -3.55 13.90 -8.29
C LEU A 211 -2.61 14.72 -7.40
N ASN A 212 -1.31 14.50 -7.55
CA ASN A 212 -0.33 15.39 -6.96
C ASN A 212 -0.40 16.74 -7.68
N GLN A 213 -0.66 17.81 -6.93
CA GLN A 213 -0.75 19.19 -7.40
C GLN A 213 0.14 20.11 -6.55
N SER A 214 1.24 19.59 -6.02
CA SER A 214 2.24 20.35 -5.25
C SER A 214 3.26 21.04 -6.16
N TYR A 215 4.12 21.90 -5.61
CA TYR A 215 5.11 22.69 -6.36
C TYR A 215 5.93 21.92 -7.41
N PRO A 216 6.40 20.68 -7.19
CA PRO A 216 7.12 19.94 -8.22
C PRO A 216 6.35 19.75 -9.55
N THR A 217 5.02 19.88 -9.52
CA THR A 217 4.20 19.78 -10.73
C THR A 217 4.21 21.05 -11.60
N ASP A 218 4.87 22.13 -11.14
CA ASP A 218 5.14 23.32 -11.95
C ASP A 218 6.36 23.17 -12.88
N ASN A 219 7.15 22.13 -12.66
CA ASN A 219 8.28 21.85 -13.53
C ASN A 219 7.85 21.61 -14.98
N LYS A 220 8.67 22.12 -15.91
CA LYS A 220 8.42 21.97 -17.35
C LYS A 220 8.92 20.63 -17.88
N ILE A 221 8.14 20.07 -18.76
CA ILE A 221 8.40 18.82 -19.47
C ILE A 221 8.02 18.97 -20.96
N VAL A 222 8.54 18.09 -21.78
CA VAL A 222 8.05 17.95 -23.15
C VAL A 222 7.01 16.83 -23.20
N TYR A 223 5.75 17.19 -23.43
CA TYR A 223 4.66 16.23 -23.60
C TYR A 223 3.99 16.45 -24.95
N LYS A 224 3.83 15.37 -25.74
CA LYS A 224 3.28 15.42 -27.12
C LYS A 224 3.95 16.47 -28.04
N GLY A 225 5.26 16.67 -27.86
CA GLY A 225 6.05 17.62 -28.66
C GLY A 225 5.89 19.09 -28.26
N LYS A 226 5.22 19.40 -27.14
CA LYS A 226 5.07 20.76 -26.59
C LYS A 226 5.72 20.84 -25.23
N GLU A 227 6.34 21.98 -24.93
CA GLU A 227 6.80 22.30 -23.58
C GLU A 227 5.63 22.78 -22.75
N GLU A 228 5.34 22.09 -21.65
CA GLU A 228 4.28 22.44 -20.71
C GLU A 228 4.63 22.02 -19.30
N THR A 229 3.83 22.43 -18.31
CA THR A 229 4.05 21.99 -16.92
C THR A 229 3.53 20.56 -16.72
N VAL A 230 4.10 19.87 -15.72
CA VAL A 230 3.61 18.55 -15.30
C VAL A 230 2.12 18.61 -14.94
N SER A 231 1.69 19.66 -14.22
CA SER A 231 0.29 19.87 -13.84
C SER A 231 -0.63 20.00 -15.06
N GLN A 232 -0.17 20.65 -16.13
CA GLN A 232 -0.93 20.75 -17.38
C GLN A 232 -1.06 19.38 -18.04
N ALA A 233 0.04 18.65 -18.18
CA ALA A 233 0.03 17.33 -18.80
C ALA A 233 -0.86 16.33 -18.03
N ILE A 234 -0.79 16.30 -16.69
CA ILE A 234 -1.65 15.45 -15.86
C ILE A 234 -3.13 15.83 -16.05
N SER A 235 -3.44 17.13 -16.03
CA SER A 235 -4.83 17.60 -16.23
C SER A 235 -5.37 17.20 -17.60
N ASP A 236 -4.57 17.35 -18.66
CA ASP A 236 -4.96 16.95 -20.01
C ASP A 236 -5.14 15.42 -20.11
N ILE A 237 -4.27 14.63 -19.49
CA ILE A 237 -4.38 13.17 -19.43
C ILE A 237 -5.67 12.73 -18.73
N VAL A 238 -5.97 13.30 -17.56
CA VAL A 238 -7.18 12.93 -16.80
C VAL A 238 -8.44 13.40 -17.53
N ASN A 239 -8.47 14.61 -18.13
CA ASN A 239 -9.59 15.06 -18.95
C ASN A 239 -9.82 14.11 -20.15
N GLN A 240 -8.76 13.65 -20.83
CA GLN A 240 -8.88 12.66 -21.91
C GLN A 240 -9.42 11.32 -21.41
N GLN A 241 -9.01 10.87 -20.21
CA GLN A 241 -9.53 9.64 -19.62
C GLN A 241 -11.03 9.77 -19.26
N LEU A 242 -11.45 10.90 -18.71
CA LEU A 242 -12.87 11.19 -18.42
C LEU A 242 -13.70 11.19 -19.71
N HIS A 243 -13.21 11.82 -20.76
CA HIS A 243 -13.86 11.81 -22.07
C HIS A 243 -13.91 10.38 -22.69
N SER A 244 -12.85 9.61 -22.52
CA SER A 244 -12.82 8.20 -22.95
C SER A 244 -13.88 7.36 -22.23
N LEU A 245 -14.06 7.53 -20.92
CA LEU A 245 -15.09 6.85 -20.13
C LEU A 245 -16.49 7.17 -20.64
N ILE A 246 -16.79 8.44 -20.93
CA ILE A 246 -18.07 8.85 -21.50
C ILE A 246 -18.26 8.16 -22.87
N THR A 247 -17.27 8.21 -23.74
CA THR A 247 -17.35 7.64 -25.09
C THR A 247 -17.54 6.11 -25.07
N GLN A 248 -16.82 5.41 -24.20
CA GLN A 248 -16.88 3.94 -24.08
C GLN A 248 -18.20 3.44 -23.47
N ASN A 249 -18.89 4.29 -22.71
CA ASN A 249 -20.18 3.99 -22.11
C ASN A 249 -21.37 4.58 -22.90
N THR A 250 -21.12 5.10 -24.11
CA THR A 250 -22.19 5.57 -25.02
C THR A 250 -22.41 4.53 -26.11
N GLU A 251 -23.58 3.91 -26.13
CA GLU A 251 -24.05 2.94 -27.11
C GLU A 251 -25.29 3.50 -27.81
N ASP A 252 -25.32 3.51 -29.15
CA ASP A 252 -26.43 4.03 -29.94
C ASP A 252 -26.92 5.45 -29.53
N ASN A 253 -25.98 6.34 -29.22
CA ASN A 253 -26.17 7.69 -28.66
C ASN A 253 -26.75 7.75 -27.22
N ASN A 254 -27.00 6.62 -26.60
CA ASN A 254 -27.40 6.58 -25.20
C ASN A 254 -26.18 6.41 -24.29
N LEU A 255 -26.03 7.30 -23.32
CA LEU A 255 -24.98 7.19 -22.31
C LEU A 255 -25.50 6.36 -21.13
N HIS A 256 -24.73 5.37 -20.74
CA HIS A 256 -25.00 4.52 -19.59
C HIS A 256 -24.18 4.97 -18.38
N ASN A 257 -24.85 5.31 -17.28
CA ASN A 257 -24.24 5.77 -16.03
C ASN A 257 -23.65 4.62 -15.19
N ARG A 258 -22.73 3.87 -15.79
CA ARG A 258 -22.07 2.69 -15.15
C ARG A 258 -20.98 3.07 -14.16
N TYR A 259 -20.54 4.34 -14.13
CA TYR A 259 -19.43 4.80 -13.30
C TYR A 259 -19.75 6.10 -12.58
N GLN A 260 -19.29 6.17 -11.32
CA GLN A 260 -19.17 7.40 -10.56
C GLN A 260 -17.68 7.77 -10.44
N ILE A 261 -17.35 9.03 -10.66
CA ILE A 261 -15.97 9.51 -10.73
C ILE A 261 -15.71 10.49 -9.60
N SER A 262 -14.57 10.32 -8.93
CA SER A 262 -14.03 11.26 -7.98
C SER A 262 -12.62 11.68 -8.42
N VAL A 263 -12.35 12.99 -8.49
CA VAL A 263 -11.02 13.51 -8.80
C VAL A 263 -10.57 14.39 -7.66
N ILE A 264 -9.57 13.96 -6.92
CA ILE A 264 -9.05 14.61 -5.71
C ILE A 264 -7.64 15.10 -5.96
N GLY A 265 -7.42 16.40 -5.81
CA GLY A 265 -6.10 17.01 -5.85
C GLY A 265 -5.55 17.24 -4.44
N TYR A 266 -4.23 17.13 -4.30
CA TYR A 266 -3.53 17.45 -3.07
C TYR A 266 -2.28 18.31 -3.34
N GLY A 267 -2.14 19.31 -2.50
CA GLY A 267 -1.04 20.23 -2.32
C GLY A 267 -1.04 20.62 -0.84
N ASP A 268 -1.01 21.90 -0.51
CA ASP A 268 -1.23 22.37 0.88
C ASP A 268 -2.64 22.02 1.38
N TYR A 269 -3.60 21.94 0.47
CA TYR A 269 -4.98 21.56 0.74
C TYR A 269 -5.39 20.36 -0.12
N VAL A 270 -6.44 19.67 0.35
CA VAL A 270 -7.08 18.57 -0.39
C VAL A 270 -8.47 19.01 -0.82
N TYR A 271 -8.75 18.88 -2.11
CA TYR A 271 -10.00 19.37 -2.70
C TYR A 271 -10.47 18.48 -3.86
N SER A 272 -11.74 18.65 -4.27
CA SER A 272 -12.23 18.10 -5.54
C SER A 272 -11.69 18.94 -6.69
N CYS A 273 -11.09 18.30 -7.69
CA CYS A 273 -10.53 18.99 -8.86
C CYS A 273 -11.58 19.48 -9.85
N PHE A 274 -12.82 19.04 -9.70
CA PHE A 274 -13.90 19.50 -10.58
C PHE A 274 -14.17 21.00 -10.41
N ASN A 275 -14.42 21.68 -11.52
CA ASN A 275 -14.70 23.10 -11.59
C ASN A 275 -16.08 23.38 -12.20
N GLY A 276 -16.48 24.67 -12.31
CA GLY A 276 -17.77 25.08 -12.86
C GLY A 276 -18.95 24.51 -12.06
N ASN A 277 -19.94 23.97 -12.74
CA ASN A 277 -21.16 23.41 -12.13
C ASN A 277 -20.89 22.13 -11.30
N LEU A 278 -19.75 21.48 -11.51
CA LEU A 278 -19.34 20.27 -10.78
C LEU A 278 -18.48 20.60 -9.55
N ARG A 279 -18.21 21.88 -9.30
CA ARG A 279 -17.38 22.30 -8.17
C ARG A 279 -17.92 21.77 -6.84
N TYR A 280 -17.02 21.29 -5.99
CA TYR A 280 -17.29 20.70 -4.68
C TYR A 280 -17.98 19.34 -4.68
N LYS A 281 -18.36 18.77 -5.83
CA LYS A 281 -18.87 17.39 -5.87
C LYS A 281 -17.77 16.39 -5.53
N ASN A 282 -18.09 15.43 -4.68
CA ASN A 282 -17.19 14.33 -4.35
C ASN A 282 -17.29 13.20 -5.38
N PHE A 283 -18.48 12.99 -5.92
CA PHE A 283 -18.78 12.00 -6.95
C PHE A 283 -19.57 12.67 -8.07
N VAL A 284 -19.25 12.33 -9.29
CA VAL A 284 -19.91 12.83 -10.51
C VAL A 284 -20.19 11.63 -11.43
N GLU A 285 -21.41 11.51 -11.88
CA GLU A 285 -21.85 10.50 -12.85
C GLU A 285 -21.41 10.88 -14.27
N LEU A 286 -21.36 9.90 -15.17
CA LEU A 286 -20.93 10.14 -16.57
C LEU A 286 -21.85 11.13 -17.30
N GLU A 287 -23.16 11.10 -17.03
CA GLU A 287 -24.14 12.03 -17.61
C GLU A 287 -23.91 13.45 -17.10
N GLU A 288 -23.62 13.62 -15.82
CA GLU A 288 -23.27 14.92 -15.26
C GLU A 288 -21.95 15.47 -15.85
N LEU A 289 -20.94 14.60 -16.04
CA LEU A 289 -19.71 14.98 -16.73
C LEU A 289 -20.02 15.46 -18.17
N LYS A 290 -20.74 14.66 -18.95
CA LYS A 290 -21.10 14.98 -20.33
C LYS A 290 -21.83 16.32 -20.43
N GLY A 291 -22.74 16.60 -19.50
CA GLY A 291 -23.55 17.82 -19.50
C GLY A 291 -22.85 19.07 -18.98
N ASN A 292 -21.73 18.95 -18.27
CA ASN A 292 -21.11 20.07 -17.54
C ASN A 292 -19.59 20.19 -17.72
N PRO A 293 -19.05 20.22 -18.95
CA PRO A 293 -17.64 20.58 -19.14
C PRO A 293 -17.43 22.05 -18.73
N LEU A 294 -16.29 22.36 -18.14
CA LEU A 294 -15.88 23.73 -17.82
C LEU A 294 -15.64 24.52 -19.11
N SER A 295 -15.04 23.87 -20.10
CA SER A 295 -14.81 24.41 -21.43
C SER A 295 -14.62 23.27 -22.45
N ILE A 296 -14.70 23.61 -23.74
CA ILE A 296 -14.40 22.71 -24.84
C ILE A 296 -13.18 23.26 -25.57
N LYS A 297 -12.10 22.49 -25.58
CA LYS A 297 -10.85 22.81 -26.28
C LYS A 297 -10.90 22.18 -27.67
N LYS A 298 -10.79 22.99 -28.71
CA LYS A 298 -10.68 22.46 -30.09
C LYS A 298 -9.24 22.08 -30.38
N THR A 299 -9.03 20.84 -30.81
CA THR A 299 -7.73 20.30 -31.20
C THR A 299 -7.79 19.77 -32.62
N ILE A 300 -6.69 19.91 -33.35
CA ILE A 300 -6.56 19.38 -34.71
C ILE A 300 -5.69 18.13 -34.63
N LYS A 301 -6.24 16.98 -35.02
CA LYS A 301 -5.48 15.73 -35.15
C LYS A 301 -5.29 15.39 -36.63
N GLU A 302 -4.04 15.07 -36.98
CA GLU A 302 -3.74 14.55 -38.31
C GLU A 302 -4.04 13.05 -38.36
N LYS A 303 -4.82 12.64 -39.35
CA LYS A 303 -5.09 11.23 -39.66
C LYS A 303 -4.52 10.88 -41.02
N LYS A 304 -3.58 9.93 -41.08
CA LYS A 304 -3.12 9.35 -42.32
C LYS A 304 -4.22 8.50 -42.95
N THR A 305 -4.58 8.81 -44.18
CA THR A 305 -5.51 8.03 -44.98
C THR A 305 -4.81 7.54 -46.26
N ARG A 306 -5.47 6.66 -47.02
CA ARG A 306 -4.95 6.20 -48.35
C ARG A 306 -4.78 7.35 -49.34
N HIS A 307 -5.42 8.49 -49.13
CA HIS A 307 -5.41 9.66 -50.01
C HIS A 307 -4.60 10.85 -49.46
N GLY A 308 -3.84 10.64 -48.36
CA GLY A 308 -3.02 11.68 -47.74
C GLY A 308 -3.33 11.91 -46.28
N ILE A 309 -2.76 12.97 -45.73
CA ILE A 309 -3.00 13.40 -44.32
C ILE A 309 -4.21 14.34 -44.31
N ILE A 310 -5.22 14.00 -43.53
CA ILE A 310 -6.37 14.87 -43.30
C ILE A 310 -6.31 15.43 -41.87
N GLN A 311 -6.69 16.70 -41.71
CA GLN A 311 -6.83 17.32 -40.42
C GLN A 311 -8.28 17.16 -39.93
N ILE A 312 -8.43 16.61 -38.73
CA ILE A 312 -9.74 16.39 -38.09
C ILE A 312 -9.80 17.28 -36.87
N GLU A 313 -10.74 18.21 -36.84
CA GLU A 313 -11.07 18.90 -35.59
C GLU A 313 -11.71 17.93 -34.60
N ARG A 314 -11.28 18.01 -33.34
CA ARG A 314 -11.89 17.28 -32.23
C ARG A 314 -12.18 18.23 -31.09
N ASP A 315 -13.34 18.07 -30.53
CA ASP A 315 -13.73 18.73 -29.29
C ASP A 315 -13.18 17.91 -28.11
N GLU A 316 -12.31 18.52 -27.31
CA GLU A 316 -11.77 17.93 -26.09
C GLU A 316 -12.38 18.68 -24.90
N PRO A 317 -13.37 18.08 -24.21
CA PRO A 317 -13.98 18.70 -23.04
C PRO A 317 -12.97 18.73 -21.87
N VAL A 318 -13.05 19.82 -21.10
CA VAL A 318 -12.20 20.08 -19.94
C VAL A 318 -13.09 20.18 -18.69
N TRP A 319 -12.80 19.40 -17.67
CA TRP A 319 -13.49 19.43 -16.37
C TRP A 319 -12.58 19.86 -15.24
N ILE A 320 -11.29 19.53 -15.34
CA ILE A 320 -10.26 19.89 -14.37
C ILE A 320 -9.20 20.74 -15.02
N THR A 321 -8.63 21.67 -14.24
CA THR A 321 -7.58 22.57 -14.69
C THR A 321 -6.27 22.30 -13.97
N PRO A 322 -5.12 22.62 -14.58
CA PRO A 322 -3.83 22.47 -13.94
C PRO A 322 -3.76 23.29 -12.66
N LYS A 323 -3.12 22.72 -11.65
CA LYS A 323 -2.81 23.40 -10.42
C LYS A 323 -1.46 22.90 -9.91
N SER A 324 -0.68 23.82 -9.35
CA SER A 324 0.59 23.54 -8.68
C SER A 324 0.69 24.48 -7.49
N ASP A 325 0.56 23.94 -6.28
CA ASP A 325 0.44 24.76 -5.08
C ASP A 325 0.90 24.02 -3.82
N GLY A 326 1.87 24.58 -3.13
CA GLY A 326 2.30 24.16 -1.81
C GLY A 326 3.00 22.80 -1.73
N ASN A 327 2.92 22.20 -0.56
CA ASN A 327 3.54 20.94 -0.21
C ASN A 327 2.65 19.74 -0.59
N ALA A 328 3.26 18.56 -0.75
CA ALA A 328 2.56 17.34 -1.14
C ALA A 328 2.01 16.60 0.10
N TYR A 329 0.90 17.03 0.69
CA TYR A 329 0.29 16.37 1.86
C TYR A 329 -0.55 15.15 1.45
N LEU A 330 0.11 14.10 0.94
CA LEU A 330 -0.53 12.86 0.48
C LEU A 330 -1.40 12.21 1.56
N HIS A 331 -0.95 12.15 2.83
CA HIS A 331 -1.72 11.58 3.94
C HIS A 331 -3.11 12.19 4.10
N LYS A 332 -3.24 13.51 3.87
CA LYS A 332 -4.56 14.19 3.93
C LYS A 332 -5.47 13.75 2.78
N ALA A 333 -4.89 13.54 1.58
CA ALA A 333 -5.64 13.04 0.43
C ALA A 333 -6.10 11.59 0.65
N LEU A 334 -5.23 10.72 1.16
CA LEU A 334 -5.56 9.33 1.47
C LEU A 334 -6.66 9.23 2.53
N ASN A 335 -6.60 10.02 3.61
CA ASN A 335 -7.67 10.09 4.61
C ASN A 335 -9.01 10.51 3.99
N ARG A 336 -9.01 11.52 3.11
CA ARG A 336 -10.23 11.93 2.43
C ARG A 336 -10.79 10.84 1.52
N VAL A 337 -9.94 10.20 0.74
CA VAL A 337 -10.34 9.10 -0.16
C VAL A 337 -10.88 7.91 0.63
N LYS A 338 -10.21 7.53 1.73
CA LYS A 338 -10.70 6.49 2.64
C LYS A 338 -12.14 6.75 3.08
N ASN A 339 -12.39 7.94 3.65
CA ASN A 339 -13.72 8.32 4.15
C ASN A 339 -14.78 8.34 3.03
N LEU A 340 -14.42 8.77 1.82
CA LEU A 340 -15.33 8.76 0.67
C LEU A 340 -15.59 7.34 0.17
N ALA A 341 -14.56 6.49 0.12
CA ALA A 341 -14.70 5.10 -0.30
C ALA A 341 -15.55 4.29 0.69
N GLU A 342 -15.34 4.45 2.01
CA GLU A 342 -16.18 3.85 3.05
C GLU A 342 -17.65 4.23 2.88
N LYS A 343 -17.92 5.52 2.70
CA LYS A 343 -19.28 6.02 2.47
C LYS A 343 -19.89 5.45 1.19
N TRP A 344 -19.11 5.41 0.10
CA TRP A 344 -19.58 4.87 -1.17
C TRP A 344 -19.91 3.36 -1.06
N ILE A 345 -19.01 2.57 -0.45
CA ILE A 345 -19.19 1.14 -0.22
C ILE A 345 -20.46 0.86 0.60
N SER A 346 -20.73 1.68 1.62
CA SER A 346 -21.93 1.52 2.45
C SER A 346 -23.24 1.68 1.65
N LEU A 347 -23.22 2.47 0.58
CA LEU A 347 -24.33 2.69 -0.33
C LEU A 347 -24.41 1.66 -1.47
N HIS A 348 -23.26 1.07 -1.81
CA HIS A 348 -23.10 0.14 -2.94
C HIS A 348 -22.40 -1.17 -2.53
N PRO A 349 -22.93 -1.91 -1.54
CA PRO A 349 -22.22 -3.05 -0.95
C PRO A 349 -22.02 -4.23 -1.90
N SER A 350 -22.82 -4.33 -2.98
CA SER A 350 -22.73 -5.42 -3.98
C SER A 350 -22.02 -5.01 -5.27
N SER A 351 -21.59 -3.76 -5.39
CA SER A 351 -20.91 -3.26 -6.57
C SER A 351 -19.47 -3.78 -6.68
N PHE A 352 -18.90 -3.66 -7.88
CA PHE A 352 -17.45 -3.83 -8.08
C PHE A 352 -16.72 -2.88 -7.11
N PRO A 353 -15.67 -3.34 -6.43
CA PRO A 353 -14.99 -2.53 -5.42
C PRO A 353 -14.36 -1.26 -6.02
N PRO A 354 -14.16 -0.21 -5.22
CA PRO A 354 -13.54 1.02 -5.68
C PRO A 354 -12.19 0.81 -6.33
N ILE A 355 -11.96 1.49 -7.45
CA ILE A 355 -10.67 1.59 -8.11
C ILE A 355 -10.09 2.97 -7.77
N ILE A 356 -8.95 2.99 -7.09
CA ILE A 356 -8.26 4.21 -6.68
C ILE A 356 -6.93 4.28 -7.42
N ILE A 357 -6.71 5.36 -8.17
CA ILE A 357 -5.52 5.57 -8.98
C ILE A 357 -4.82 6.85 -8.52
N HIS A 358 -3.66 6.69 -7.92
CA HIS A 358 -2.80 7.79 -7.51
C HIS A 358 -1.77 8.09 -8.60
N ILE A 359 -1.71 9.36 -9.03
CA ILE A 359 -0.78 9.86 -10.03
C ILE A 359 0.12 10.90 -9.38
N SER A 360 1.41 10.62 -9.32
CA SER A 360 2.39 11.50 -8.66
C SER A 360 3.71 11.59 -9.42
N CYS A 361 4.33 12.77 -9.30
CA CYS A 361 5.68 13.04 -9.79
C CYS A 361 6.73 12.89 -8.69
N PHE A 362 6.49 12.05 -7.70
CA PHE A 362 7.45 11.77 -6.65
C PHE A 362 7.46 12.74 -5.45
N GLY A 363 7.55 12.16 -4.26
CA GLY A 363 7.66 12.87 -2.99
C GLY A 363 6.34 13.30 -2.36
N TYR A 364 6.38 13.46 -1.06
CA TYR A 364 5.31 13.99 -0.23
C TYR A 364 5.91 14.63 1.02
N ASN A 365 5.09 15.36 1.78
CA ASN A 365 5.49 16.13 2.95
C ASN A 365 4.54 15.89 4.13
N GLY A 366 5.02 16.18 5.33
CA GLY A 366 4.20 16.37 6.51
C GLY A 366 3.74 15.11 7.22
N THR A 367 4.33 13.95 6.88
CA THR A 367 4.12 12.70 7.59
C THR A 367 5.22 11.69 7.28
N GLU A 368 5.31 10.64 8.06
CA GLU A 368 6.25 9.55 7.88
C GLU A 368 5.74 8.55 6.84
N ASP A 369 6.64 7.87 6.13
CA ASP A 369 6.33 6.86 5.11
C ASP A 369 5.36 5.79 5.62
N TYR A 370 5.55 5.39 6.85
CA TYR A 370 4.68 4.43 7.50
C TYR A 370 3.22 4.87 7.59
N ASP A 371 2.95 6.08 7.98
CA ASP A 371 1.57 6.57 8.11
C ASP A 371 0.88 6.54 6.75
N ILE A 372 1.64 6.82 5.67
CA ILE A 372 1.18 6.70 4.29
C ILE A 372 0.87 5.24 3.95
N ILE A 373 1.79 4.30 4.24
CA ILE A 373 1.61 2.88 3.99
C ILE A 373 0.44 2.33 4.81
N GLN A 374 0.31 2.74 6.08
CA GLN A 374 -0.80 2.33 6.93
C GLN A 374 -2.15 2.80 6.34
N LEU A 375 -2.26 4.08 5.96
CA LEU A 375 -3.47 4.61 5.34
C LEU A 375 -3.80 3.89 4.02
N ALA A 376 -2.79 3.60 3.20
CA ALA A 376 -2.98 2.82 1.98
C ALA A 376 -3.49 1.40 2.29
N ASN A 377 -2.96 0.76 3.33
CA ASN A 377 -3.43 -0.56 3.76
C ASN A 377 -4.87 -0.52 4.32
N GLU A 378 -5.23 0.52 5.06
CA GLU A 378 -6.61 0.74 5.50
C GLU A 378 -7.54 0.88 4.29
N ILE A 379 -7.16 1.66 3.27
CA ILE A 379 -7.91 1.80 2.02
C ILE A 379 -8.03 0.46 1.29
N LYS A 380 -6.94 -0.28 1.12
CA LYS A 380 -6.92 -1.61 0.48
C LYS A 380 -7.76 -2.64 1.23
N SER A 381 -7.95 -2.46 2.54
CA SER A 381 -8.78 -3.34 3.36
C SER A 381 -10.28 -3.07 3.24
N LEU A 382 -10.68 -1.92 2.71
CA LEU A 382 -12.08 -1.63 2.40
C LEU A 382 -12.58 -2.59 1.32
N TYR A 383 -13.79 -3.09 1.45
CA TYR A 383 -14.32 -4.10 0.54
C TYR A 383 -15.81 -3.96 0.29
N THR A 384 -16.23 -4.41 -0.89
CA THR A 384 -17.61 -4.74 -1.23
C THR A 384 -17.80 -6.27 -1.14
N GLN A 385 -19.01 -6.75 -1.35
CA GLN A 385 -19.24 -8.20 -1.45
C GLN A 385 -18.47 -8.85 -2.61
N ASP A 386 -18.01 -8.07 -3.59
CA ASP A 386 -17.30 -8.55 -4.79
C ASP A 386 -15.78 -8.51 -4.66
N GLY A 387 -15.22 -7.85 -3.66
CA GLY A 387 -13.76 -7.83 -3.43
C GLY A 387 -13.26 -6.59 -2.70
N ASN A 388 -11.96 -6.56 -2.49
CA ASN A 388 -11.26 -5.46 -1.83
C ASN A 388 -11.02 -4.29 -2.80
N THR A 389 -10.95 -3.08 -2.26
CA THR A 389 -10.55 -1.88 -2.99
C THR A 389 -9.21 -2.07 -3.70
N ILE A 390 -9.14 -1.68 -4.97
CA ILE A 390 -7.93 -1.71 -5.79
C ILE A 390 -7.26 -0.34 -5.68
N PHE A 391 -6.05 -0.29 -5.13
CA PHE A 391 -5.26 0.93 -5.03
C PHE A 391 -4.02 0.83 -5.91
N ALA A 392 -3.97 1.63 -6.96
CA ALA A 392 -2.89 1.68 -7.92
C ALA A 392 -2.07 2.97 -7.78
N ASN A 393 -0.75 2.87 -7.93
CA ASN A 393 0.17 4.00 -7.95
C ASN A 393 0.86 4.12 -9.31
N LEU A 394 0.75 5.27 -9.95
CA LEU A 394 1.43 5.64 -11.18
C LEU A 394 2.43 6.76 -10.86
N ILE A 395 3.69 6.39 -10.69
CA ILE A 395 4.76 7.28 -10.24
C ILE A 395 5.72 7.54 -11.38
N PHE A 396 5.69 8.75 -11.91
CA PHE A 396 6.55 9.15 -13.00
C PHE A 396 7.70 10.04 -12.54
N MET A 397 8.85 9.91 -13.21
CA MET A 397 10.05 10.69 -12.92
C MET A 397 10.44 11.52 -14.12
N GLN A 398 10.91 12.74 -13.87
CA GLN A 398 11.27 13.66 -14.96
C GLN A 398 12.64 13.35 -15.58
N LYS A 399 13.55 12.85 -14.78
CA LYS A 399 14.92 12.53 -15.19
C LYS A 399 15.44 11.38 -14.32
N THR A 400 15.60 10.23 -14.91
CA THR A 400 16.26 9.09 -14.27
C THR A 400 16.88 8.22 -15.34
N GLU A 401 18.03 7.65 -15.04
CA GLU A 401 18.70 6.59 -15.82
C GLU A 401 18.16 5.20 -15.42
N GLU A 402 17.34 5.13 -14.36
CA GLU A 402 16.75 3.88 -13.89
C GLU A 402 15.63 3.43 -14.83
N GLU A 403 15.48 2.12 -15.00
CA GLU A 403 14.45 1.52 -15.82
C GLU A 403 13.06 1.69 -15.19
N SER A 404 12.04 1.81 -16.02
CA SER A 404 10.64 1.82 -15.60
C SER A 404 10.22 0.42 -15.17
N VAL A 405 9.51 0.33 -14.03
CA VAL A 405 8.95 -0.92 -13.53
C VAL A 405 7.44 -0.88 -13.64
N PHE A 406 6.87 -1.89 -14.31
CA PHE A 406 5.43 -2.00 -14.54
C PHE A 406 4.89 -3.28 -13.89
N PHE A 407 3.90 -3.14 -13.05
CA PHE A 407 3.16 -4.24 -12.42
C PHE A 407 4.06 -5.33 -11.82
N PRO A 408 4.97 -4.99 -10.89
CA PRO A 408 5.93 -5.93 -10.34
C PRO A 408 5.26 -7.08 -9.58
N GLU A 409 5.86 -8.27 -9.66
CA GLU A 409 5.45 -9.44 -8.87
C GLU A 409 6.03 -9.40 -7.46
N SER A 410 7.22 -8.83 -7.32
CA SER A 410 7.89 -8.75 -6.04
C SER A 410 8.54 -7.40 -5.81
N VAL A 411 8.74 -7.05 -4.54
CA VAL A 411 9.45 -5.84 -4.13
C VAL A 411 10.90 -5.81 -4.63
N MET A 412 11.50 -6.98 -4.90
CA MET A 412 12.87 -7.09 -5.41
C MET A 412 13.05 -6.40 -6.77
N GLU A 413 11.99 -6.28 -7.55
CA GLU A 413 12.01 -5.55 -8.83
C GLU A 413 12.17 -4.03 -8.64
N MET A 414 11.95 -3.51 -7.45
CA MET A 414 12.21 -2.10 -7.11
C MET A 414 13.70 -1.78 -6.94
N GLY A 415 14.56 -2.80 -7.00
CA GLY A 415 16.00 -2.64 -6.79
C GLY A 415 16.30 -2.07 -5.40
N ARG A 416 17.10 -1.00 -5.37
CA ARG A 416 17.46 -0.29 -4.12
C ARG A 416 16.65 1.00 -3.90
N SER A 417 15.58 1.18 -4.64
CA SER A 417 14.76 2.39 -4.52
C SER A 417 13.87 2.33 -3.29
N VAL A 418 14.19 3.12 -2.27
CA VAL A 418 13.39 3.29 -1.04
C VAL A 418 11.95 3.70 -1.37
N PHE A 419 11.80 4.65 -2.29
CA PHE A 419 10.47 5.08 -2.73
C PHE A 419 9.75 4.02 -3.56
N GLY A 420 10.49 3.26 -4.38
CA GLY A 420 9.92 2.14 -5.12
C GLY A 420 9.34 1.09 -4.18
N GLU A 421 10.07 0.73 -3.12
CA GLU A 421 9.60 -0.19 -2.08
C GLU A 421 8.35 0.36 -1.36
N MET A 422 8.36 1.63 -0.96
CA MET A 422 7.21 2.27 -0.33
C MET A 422 5.96 2.23 -1.22
N TYR A 423 6.05 2.64 -2.50
CA TYR A 423 4.92 2.60 -3.41
C TYR A 423 4.47 1.19 -3.74
N TYR A 424 5.38 0.21 -3.74
CA TYR A 424 5.03 -1.20 -3.84
C TYR A 424 4.14 -1.62 -2.66
N LEU A 425 4.53 -1.29 -1.43
CA LEU A 425 3.77 -1.58 -0.22
C LEU A 425 2.40 -0.86 -0.17
N MET A 426 2.31 0.34 -0.73
CA MET A 426 1.05 1.08 -0.84
C MET A 426 0.08 0.47 -1.84
N SER A 427 0.57 -0.19 -2.89
CA SER A 427 -0.25 -0.68 -4.01
C SER A 427 -0.95 -1.99 -3.68
N SER A 428 -2.10 -2.21 -4.29
CA SER A 428 -2.84 -3.48 -4.19
C SER A 428 -2.20 -4.56 -5.05
N GLN A 429 -2.32 -5.81 -4.62
CA GLN A 429 -2.20 -6.93 -5.52
C GLN A 429 -3.39 -6.92 -6.48
N LEU A 430 -3.11 -7.00 -7.79
CA LEU A 430 -4.16 -7.01 -8.81
C LEU A 430 -4.88 -8.36 -8.84
N PRO A 431 -6.21 -8.37 -9.03
CA PRO A 431 -6.93 -9.58 -9.37
C PRO A 431 -6.39 -10.23 -10.66
N LEU A 432 -6.39 -11.57 -10.72
CA LEU A 432 -5.79 -12.34 -11.83
C LEU A 432 -6.33 -11.97 -13.22
N PHE A 433 -7.56 -11.47 -13.31
CA PHE A 433 -8.11 -11.07 -14.60
C PHE A 433 -7.34 -9.92 -15.26
N TYR A 434 -6.61 -9.10 -14.48
CA TYR A 434 -5.73 -8.06 -15.04
C TYR A 434 -4.52 -8.65 -15.79
N ASN A 435 -4.13 -9.89 -15.53
CA ASN A 435 -2.97 -10.50 -16.16
C ASN A 435 -3.04 -10.47 -17.71
N GLN A 436 -4.24 -10.57 -18.27
CA GLN A 436 -4.42 -10.42 -19.72
C GLN A 436 -4.14 -8.98 -20.20
N GLN A 437 -4.52 -7.98 -19.41
CA GLN A 437 -4.43 -6.56 -19.75
C GLN A 437 -3.02 -5.99 -19.59
N ILE A 438 -2.23 -6.56 -18.66
CA ILE A 438 -0.87 -6.10 -18.39
C ILE A 438 0.20 -6.79 -19.25
N ARG A 439 -0.17 -7.70 -20.15
CA ARG A 439 0.76 -8.44 -21.02
C ARG A 439 1.64 -7.53 -21.87
N ASP A 440 1.13 -6.38 -22.28
CA ASP A 440 1.88 -5.43 -23.10
C ASP A 440 3.03 -4.75 -22.34
N TYR A 441 3.03 -4.86 -21.02
CA TYR A 441 4.03 -4.25 -20.12
C TYR A 441 5.04 -5.26 -19.56
N ARG A 442 4.79 -6.56 -19.72
CA ARG A 442 5.64 -7.62 -19.16
C ARG A 442 5.87 -8.71 -20.20
N ASN A 443 7.15 -9.04 -20.43
CA ASN A 443 7.55 -9.99 -21.49
C ASN A 443 7.11 -11.43 -21.20
N GLU A 444 6.99 -11.81 -19.92
CA GLU A 444 6.54 -13.13 -19.51
C GLU A 444 5.53 -12.95 -18.38
N ILE A 445 4.32 -13.43 -18.55
CA ILE A 445 3.28 -13.48 -17.51
C ILE A 445 2.87 -14.92 -17.32
N ASP A 446 3.14 -15.45 -16.14
CA ASP A 446 2.45 -16.64 -15.66
C ASP A 446 1.00 -16.26 -15.35
N VAL A 447 0.05 -17.03 -15.85
CA VAL A 447 -1.39 -16.77 -15.68
C VAL A 447 -1.81 -16.81 -14.21
N GLU A 448 -1.05 -17.51 -13.38
CA GLU A 448 -1.29 -17.66 -11.94
C GLU A 448 -0.48 -16.67 -11.08
N SER A 449 0.47 -15.93 -11.65
CA SER A 449 1.24 -14.92 -10.93
C SER A 449 0.41 -13.71 -10.56
N PHE A 450 0.62 -13.21 -9.36
CA PHE A 450 0.02 -11.98 -8.89
C PHE A 450 0.95 -10.80 -9.12
N HIS A 451 0.38 -9.73 -9.66
CA HIS A 451 1.10 -8.50 -9.97
C HIS A 451 0.60 -7.35 -9.09
N THR A 452 1.49 -6.45 -8.73
CA THR A 452 1.14 -5.29 -7.92
C THR A 452 0.66 -4.14 -8.82
N ALA A 453 -0.37 -3.43 -8.40
CA ALA A 453 -0.94 -2.27 -9.10
C ALA A 453 -0.01 -1.05 -9.03
N LEU A 454 1.23 -1.21 -9.47
CA LEU A 454 2.28 -0.20 -9.45
C LEU A 454 2.89 -0.04 -10.83
N ALA A 455 3.03 1.20 -11.28
CA ALA A 455 3.95 1.58 -12.34
C ALA A 455 4.88 2.66 -11.78
N PHE A 456 6.16 2.33 -11.67
CA PHE A 456 7.16 3.15 -11.00
C PHE A 456 8.24 3.61 -11.98
N ASN A 457 8.71 4.85 -11.80
CA ASN A 457 9.73 5.45 -12.62
C ASN A 457 9.35 5.51 -14.11
N ILE A 458 8.05 5.67 -14.41
CA ILE A 458 7.51 5.69 -15.75
C ILE A 458 7.65 7.06 -16.42
N LYS A 459 7.50 7.11 -17.74
CA LYS A 459 7.36 8.36 -18.47
C LYS A 459 5.91 8.86 -18.36
N ILE A 460 5.71 10.17 -18.32
CA ILE A 460 4.37 10.75 -18.30
C ILE A 460 3.53 10.33 -19.51
N SER A 461 4.17 10.01 -20.64
CA SER A 461 3.52 9.49 -21.86
C SER A 461 2.89 8.11 -21.69
N ASP A 462 3.29 7.34 -20.68
CA ASP A 462 2.79 5.98 -20.44
C ASP A 462 1.48 5.99 -19.65
N ILE A 463 1.23 7.09 -18.90
CA ILE A 463 0.05 7.20 -18.02
C ILE A 463 -1.28 6.98 -18.76
N PRO A 464 -1.53 7.52 -19.96
CA PRO A 464 -2.81 7.29 -20.65
C PRO A 464 -3.12 5.80 -20.90
N ALA A 465 -2.13 5.03 -21.32
CA ALA A 465 -2.30 3.60 -21.57
C ALA A 465 -2.49 2.82 -20.26
N LEU A 466 -1.75 3.17 -19.20
CA LEU A 466 -1.89 2.57 -17.86
C LEU A 466 -3.26 2.86 -17.23
N LEU A 467 -3.78 4.08 -17.39
CA LEU A 467 -5.14 4.41 -16.95
C LEU A 467 -6.18 3.57 -17.66
N GLN A 468 -6.03 3.38 -18.98
CA GLN A 468 -6.91 2.53 -19.76
C GLN A 468 -6.90 1.09 -19.21
N THR A 469 -5.72 0.53 -18.96
CA THR A 469 -5.51 -0.81 -18.41
C THR A 469 -6.20 -0.98 -17.04
N LEU A 470 -6.03 -0.01 -16.13
CA LEU A 470 -6.57 -0.09 -14.78
C LEU A 470 -8.08 0.13 -14.69
N VAL A 471 -8.63 0.94 -15.59
CA VAL A 471 -10.07 1.29 -15.60
C VAL A 471 -10.91 0.32 -16.40
N GLN A 472 -10.36 -0.27 -17.46
CA GLN A 472 -11.07 -1.28 -18.25
C GLN A 472 -11.08 -2.62 -17.53
N ARG A 473 -12.28 -3.07 -17.17
CA ARG A 473 -12.49 -4.47 -16.84
C ARG A 473 -12.47 -5.31 -18.13
N ALA A 474 -11.79 -6.44 -18.12
CA ALA A 474 -11.91 -7.41 -19.22
C ALA A 474 -13.41 -7.77 -19.40
N LYS A 475 -13.89 -7.63 -20.62
CA LYS A 475 -15.26 -8.02 -21.00
C LYS A 475 -15.42 -9.52 -20.99
#